data_1543f658e4be8e94e72e4b33255afee4
#
_entry.id   1543f658e4be8e94e72e4b33255afee4
#
_cell.length_a   1.000
_cell.length_b   1.000
_cell.length_c   1.000
_cell.angle_alpha   90.00
_cell.angle_beta   90.00
_cell.angle_gamma   90.00
#
_symmetry.space_group_name_H-M   'P 1'
#
loop_
_entity.id
_entity.type
_entity.pdbx_description
1 polymer ?
#
loop_
_entity_poly.entity_id
_entity_poly.type
_entity_poly.pdbx_seq_one_letter_code
_entity_poly.pdbx_strand_id
1 'polypeptide(L)'
;MKRTKILGLEKPDLGDPASPEPFNRNFDTIEEAIGTFEYLAGCKGNRTTDTLTTQDGLDTWTSVITDASGHEVARKVDVESRNGSFAVWTSTIMTGDKVVTVVDTETANGWTREVR
;
A
#
# COMPACT_ATOMS: atom_id res chain seq x y z
N MET A 1 -24.44 -7.07 14.49
CA MET A 1 -23.76 -6.81 13.22
C MET A 1 -22.53 -7.71 13.11
N LYS A 2 -22.34 -8.35 11.98
CA LYS A 2 -21.19 -9.21 11.68
C LYS A 2 -20.20 -8.47 10.78
N ARG A 3 -19.04 -9.07 10.56
CA ARG A 3 -18.02 -8.49 9.68
C ARG A 3 -17.52 -9.51 8.65
N THR A 4 -17.11 -9.03 7.48
CA THR A 4 -16.52 -9.89 6.45
C THR A 4 -15.09 -10.27 6.85
N LYS A 5 -14.61 -11.42 6.34
CA LYS A 5 -13.34 -12.02 6.80
C LYS A 5 -12.10 -11.24 6.38
N ILE A 6 -12.08 -10.68 5.18
CA ILE A 6 -10.87 -10.07 4.61
C ILE A 6 -10.79 -8.59 4.93
N LEU A 7 -11.79 -7.80 4.54
CA LEU A 7 -11.77 -6.35 4.73
C LEU A 7 -12.43 -5.91 6.03
N GLY A 8 -13.10 -6.80 6.75
CA GLY A 8 -13.83 -6.44 7.96
C GLY A 8 -15.04 -5.56 7.71
N LEU A 9 -15.66 -5.69 6.53
CA LEU A 9 -16.85 -4.88 6.20
C LEU A 9 -18.01 -5.24 7.11
N GLU A 10 -18.82 -4.24 7.47
CA GLU A 10 -19.97 -4.43 8.33
C GLU A 10 -21.12 -5.10 7.57
N LYS A 11 -21.69 -6.14 8.18
CA LYS A 11 -22.85 -6.89 7.65
C LYS A 11 -24.03 -6.69 8.60
N PRO A 12 -24.98 -5.78 8.31
CA PRO A 12 -26.15 -5.57 9.16
C PRO A 12 -26.99 -6.83 9.29
N ASP A 13 -27.48 -7.11 10.49
CA ASP A 13 -28.44 -8.17 10.80
C ASP A 13 -29.87 -7.61 10.81
N LEU A 14 -30.88 -8.50 10.75
CA LEU A 14 -32.29 -8.09 10.70
C LEU A 14 -32.72 -7.23 11.89
N GLY A 15 -32.09 -7.41 13.04
CA GLY A 15 -32.41 -6.65 14.25
C GLY A 15 -31.69 -5.30 14.36
N ASP A 16 -30.78 -5.00 13.43
CA ASP A 16 -30.02 -3.74 13.47
C ASP A 16 -30.87 -2.57 12.98
N PRO A 17 -30.71 -1.36 13.57
CA PRO A 17 -31.40 -0.16 13.08
C PRO A 17 -31.03 0.13 11.62
N ALA A 18 -32.01 0.56 10.84
CA ALA A 18 -31.76 1.04 9.48
C ALA A 18 -30.99 2.36 9.53
N SER A 19 -29.77 2.37 9.00
CA SER A 19 -28.87 3.53 9.01
C SER A 19 -27.94 3.48 7.78
N PRO A 20 -27.59 4.63 7.18
CA PRO A 20 -26.61 4.66 6.09
C PRO A 20 -25.16 4.50 6.57
N GLU A 21 -24.88 4.65 7.86
CA GLU A 21 -23.52 4.65 8.40
C GLU A 21 -22.71 3.38 8.10
N PRO A 22 -23.26 2.14 8.27
CA PRO A 22 -22.51 0.94 7.92
C PRO A 22 -22.10 0.88 6.44
N PHE A 23 -22.99 1.33 5.55
CA PHE A 23 -22.69 1.39 4.13
C PHE A 23 -21.59 2.41 3.84
N ASN A 24 -21.65 3.59 4.45
CA ASN A 24 -20.64 4.62 4.26
C ASN A 24 -19.26 4.15 4.77
N ARG A 25 -19.21 3.51 5.93
CA ARG A 25 -17.96 2.93 6.44
C ARG A 25 -17.41 1.84 5.52
N ASN A 26 -18.28 1.01 4.95
CA ASN A 26 -17.88 -0.03 4.01
C ASN A 26 -17.32 0.57 2.72
N PHE A 27 -17.95 1.61 2.18
CA PHE A 27 -17.44 2.29 0.99
C PHE A 27 -16.05 2.90 1.25
N ASP A 28 -15.86 3.54 2.40
CA ASP A 28 -14.56 4.10 2.78
C ASP A 28 -13.49 3.01 2.90
N THR A 29 -13.84 1.87 3.51
CA THR A 29 -12.92 0.73 3.65
C THR A 29 -12.54 0.14 2.29
N ILE A 30 -13.50 -0.01 1.39
CA ILE A 30 -13.26 -0.53 0.03
C ILE A 30 -12.38 0.46 -0.75
N GLU A 31 -12.69 1.74 -0.71
CA GLU A 31 -11.92 2.77 -1.40
C GLU A 31 -10.49 2.82 -0.89
N GLU A 32 -10.29 2.69 0.42
CA GLU A 32 -8.97 2.62 1.02
C GLU A 32 -8.18 1.39 0.58
N ALA A 33 -8.83 0.23 0.49
CA ALA A 33 -8.20 -1.00 -0.01
C ALA A 33 -7.83 -0.89 -1.50
N ILE A 34 -8.70 -0.27 -2.32
CA ILE A 34 -8.48 -0.04 -3.75
C ILE A 34 -7.34 0.95 -3.97
N GLY A 35 -7.21 1.96 -3.12
CA GLY A 35 -6.18 2.99 -3.21
C GLY A 35 -4.75 2.51 -2.93
N THR A 36 -4.50 1.21 -2.87
CA THR A 36 -3.15 0.68 -2.66
C THR A 36 -2.34 0.71 -3.95
N PHE A 37 -1.02 0.88 -3.82
CA PHE A 37 -0.10 0.86 -4.95
C PHE A 37 -0.24 -0.41 -5.79
N GLU A 38 -0.31 -1.56 -5.14
CA GLU A 38 -0.37 -2.86 -5.85
C GLU A 38 -1.66 -3.01 -6.66
N TYR A 39 -2.77 -2.54 -6.12
CA TYR A 39 -4.03 -2.53 -6.86
C TYR A 39 -3.91 -1.68 -8.13
N LEU A 40 -3.40 -0.44 -7.99
CA LEU A 40 -3.25 0.48 -9.12
C LEU A 40 -2.26 -0.05 -10.16
N ALA A 41 -1.20 -0.74 -9.73
CA ALA A 41 -0.24 -1.39 -10.63
C ALA A 41 -0.90 -2.48 -11.49
N GLY A 42 -1.96 -3.13 -10.99
CA GLY A 42 -2.71 -4.15 -11.70
C GLY A 42 -3.87 -3.62 -12.55
N CYS A 43 -4.16 -2.32 -12.51
CA CYS A 43 -5.26 -1.75 -13.29
C CYS A 43 -4.93 -1.70 -14.79
N LYS A 44 -5.88 -2.14 -15.62
CA LYS A 44 -5.71 -2.15 -17.07
C LYS A 44 -5.45 -0.73 -17.60
N GLY A 45 -4.44 -0.60 -18.44
CA GLY A 45 -4.04 0.68 -19.04
C GLY A 45 -2.99 1.43 -18.22
N ASN A 46 -2.77 1.05 -16.97
CA ASN A 46 -1.74 1.66 -16.15
C ASN A 46 -0.35 1.11 -16.54
N ARG A 47 0.65 1.97 -16.39
CA ARG A 47 2.04 1.62 -16.63
C ARG A 47 2.86 1.91 -15.39
N THR A 48 3.68 0.94 -14.97
CA THR A 48 4.65 1.12 -13.89
C THR A 48 6.03 1.32 -14.50
N THR A 49 6.70 2.38 -14.10
CA THR A 49 8.08 2.68 -14.50
C THR A 49 8.96 2.66 -13.26
N ASP A 50 10.00 1.81 -13.27
CA ASP A 50 10.93 1.64 -12.16
C ASP A 50 12.28 2.26 -12.51
N THR A 51 12.84 3.00 -11.56
CA THR A 51 14.16 3.61 -11.68
C THR A 51 15.01 3.22 -10.48
N LEU A 52 16.22 2.73 -10.73
CA LEU A 52 17.19 2.39 -9.68
C LEU A 52 18.26 3.47 -9.61
N THR A 53 18.53 3.94 -8.40
CA THR A 53 19.66 4.80 -8.09
C THR A 53 20.47 4.15 -6.97
N THR A 54 21.80 4.01 -7.18
CA THR A 54 22.70 3.45 -6.18
C THR A 54 23.64 4.55 -5.69
N GLN A 55 23.71 4.73 -4.37
CA GLN A 55 24.61 5.68 -3.74
C GLN A 55 25.23 5.03 -2.50
N ASP A 56 26.54 5.12 -2.35
CA ASP A 56 27.30 4.53 -1.22
C ASP A 56 27.04 3.02 -1.04
N GLY A 57 26.82 2.30 -2.16
CA GLY A 57 26.51 0.88 -2.15
C GLY A 57 25.09 0.52 -1.73
N LEU A 58 24.25 1.51 -1.49
CA LEU A 58 22.82 1.33 -1.13
C LEU A 58 21.92 1.69 -2.29
N ASP A 59 20.84 0.92 -2.46
CA ASP A 59 19.92 1.06 -3.56
C ASP A 59 18.68 1.85 -3.17
N THR A 60 18.22 2.69 -4.09
CA THR A 60 16.90 3.35 -4.00
C THR A 60 16.13 3.04 -5.28
N TRP A 61 14.98 2.39 -5.13
CA TRP A 61 14.06 2.11 -6.22
C TRP A 61 12.89 3.08 -6.17
N THR A 62 12.62 3.75 -7.28
CA THR A 62 11.45 4.61 -7.42
C THR A 62 10.54 4.00 -8.47
N SER A 63 9.31 3.68 -8.09
CA SER A 63 8.29 3.12 -8.95
C SER A 63 7.17 4.14 -9.12
N VAL A 64 6.85 4.49 -10.36
CA VAL A 64 5.79 5.45 -10.67
C VAL A 64 4.74 4.75 -11.51
N ILE A 65 3.48 4.85 -11.10
CA ILE A 65 2.35 4.34 -11.87
C ILE A 65 1.67 5.51 -12.56
N THR A 66 1.53 5.41 -13.88
CA THR A 66 0.78 6.36 -14.69
C THR A 66 -0.44 5.67 -15.30
N ASP A 67 -1.54 6.41 -15.45
CA ASP A 67 -2.74 5.92 -16.13
C ASP A 67 -2.58 5.97 -17.65
N ALA A 68 -3.62 5.56 -18.38
CA ALA A 68 -3.61 5.54 -19.84
C ALA A 68 -3.45 6.94 -20.46
N SER A 69 -3.76 8.00 -19.71
CA SER A 69 -3.60 9.40 -20.13
C SER A 69 -2.23 9.98 -19.78
N GLY A 70 -1.36 9.22 -19.10
CA GLY A 70 -0.04 9.65 -18.69
C GLY A 70 0.00 10.39 -17.35
N HIS A 71 -1.10 10.47 -16.60
CA HIS A 71 -1.12 11.08 -15.29
C HIS A 71 -0.55 10.14 -14.23
N GLU A 72 0.28 10.65 -13.34
CA GLU A 72 0.79 9.88 -12.20
C GLU A 72 -0.35 9.63 -11.20
N VAL A 73 -0.63 8.36 -10.91
CA VAL A 73 -1.69 7.96 -9.97
C VAL A 73 -1.14 7.39 -8.66
N ALA A 74 0.09 6.89 -8.67
CA ALA A 74 0.75 6.39 -7.47
C ALA A 74 2.27 6.41 -7.63
N ARG A 75 2.97 6.45 -6.49
CA ARG A 75 4.43 6.40 -6.44
C ARG A 75 4.86 5.59 -5.24
N LYS A 76 5.89 4.77 -5.44
CA LYS A 76 6.53 4.04 -4.34
C LYS A 76 8.03 4.30 -4.39
N VAL A 77 8.63 4.60 -3.25
CA VAL A 77 10.07 4.76 -3.10
C VAL A 77 10.56 3.74 -2.08
N ASP A 78 11.40 2.81 -2.55
CA ASP A 78 12.04 1.80 -1.71
C ASP A 78 13.49 2.19 -1.48
N VAL A 79 13.87 2.36 -0.23
CA VAL A 79 15.22 2.73 0.17
C VAL A 79 15.85 1.61 0.96
N GLU A 80 16.98 1.10 0.46
CA GLU A 80 17.81 0.16 1.21
C GLU A 80 18.63 0.91 2.25
N SER A 81 18.68 0.37 3.47
CA SER A 81 19.59 0.80 4.52
C SER A 81 20.14 -0.44 5.24
N ARG A 82 21.06 -0.23 6.17
CA ARG A 82 21.68 -1.33 6.90
C ARG A 82 21.58 -1.10 8.41
N ASN A 83 21.35 -2.22 9.11
CA ASN A 83 21.48 -2.28 10.56
C ASN A 83 22.51 -3.38 10.86
N GLY A 84 23.78 -2.98 11.02
CA GLY A 84 24.89 -3.92 11.03
C GLY A 84 25.04 -4.64 9.71
N SER A 85 25.01 -5.97 9.71
CA SER A 85 25.06 -6.81 8.50
C SER A 85 23.68 -7.08 7.91
N PHE A 86 22.59 -6.64 8.56
CA PHE A 86 21.23 -6.88 8.11
C PHE A 86 20.69 -5.75 7.24
N ALA A 87 19.97 -6.11 6.20
CA ALA A 87 19.33 -5.15 5.31
C ALA A 87 18.01 -4.65 5.92
N VAL A 88 17.70 -3.38 5.67
CA VAL A 88 16.41 -2.77 6.00
C VAL A 88 15.89 -2.08 4.74
N TRP A 89 14.69 -2.44 4.31
CA TRP A 89 14.01 -1.77 3.21
C TRP A 89 12.85 -0.94 3.75
N THR A 90 12.89 0.35 3.43
CA THR A 90 11.80 1.26 3.78
C THR A 90 11.09 1.66 2.50
N SER A 91 9.81 1.30 2.41
CA SER A 91 8.95 1.61 1.27
C SER A 91 7.98 2.71 1.65
N THR A 92 8.02 3.82 0.93
CA THR A 92 7.04 4.90 1.07
C THR A 92 6.11 4.84 -0.13
N ILE A 93 4.83 4.57 0.12
CA ILE A 93 3.81 4.41 -0.91
C ILE A 93 2.87 5.60 -0.85
N MET A 94 2.75 6.31 -1.96
CA MET A 94 1.92 7.51 -2.09
C MET A 94 0.83 7.27 -3.12
N THR A 95 -0.43 7.35 -2.70
CA THR A 95 -1.62 7.23 -3.56
C THR A 95 -2.57 8.38 -3.24
N GLY A 96 -2.65 9.38 -4.12
CA GLY A 96 -3.40 10.60 -3.85
C GLY A 96 -2.85 11.29 -2.60
N ASP A 97 -3.72 11.54 -1.62
CA ASP A 97 -3.35 12.18 -0.35
C ASP A 97 -2.83 11.19 0.69
N LYS A 98 -2.84 9.90 0.38
CA LYS A 98 -2.45 8.86 1.33
C LYS A 98 -0.97 8.52 1.20
N VAL A 99 -0.32 8.36 2.35
CA VAL A 99 1.06 7.93 2.45
C VAL A 99 1.14 6.77 3.45
N VAL A 100 1.69 5.66 3.01
CA VAL A 100 1.92 4.48 3.85
C VAL A 100 3.40 4.16 3.82
N THR A 101 3.97 3.91 4.98
CA THR A 101 5.37 3.48 5.10
C THR A 101 5.41 2.02 5.54
N VAL A 102 6.16 1.21 4.79
CA VAL A 102 6.38 -0.21 5.09
C VAL A 102 7.86 -0.41 5.37
N VAL A 103 8.20 -1.00 6.50
CA VAL A 103 9.59 -1.29 6.86
C VAL A 103 9.78 -2.79 6.95
N ASP A 104 10.62 -3.31 6.05
CA ASP A 104 11.03 -4.71 6.03
C ASP A 104 12.45 -4.82 6.60
N THR A 105 12.60 -5.57 7.69
CA THR A 105 13.87 -5.73 8.38
C THR A 105 14.33 -7.18 8.29
N GLU A 106 15.54 -7.40 7.78
CA GLU A 106 16.19 -8.70 7.79
C GLU A 106 16.62 -9.06 9.22
N THR A 107 16.39 -10.32 9.58
CA THR A 107 16.81 -10.89 10.86
C THR A 107 17.61 -12.16 10.62
N ALA A 108 18.21 -12.72 11.66
CA ALA A 108 18.95 -13.99 11.56
C ALA A 108 18.07 -15.15 11.05
N ASN A 109 16.74 -15.08 11.22
CA ASN A 109 15.80 -16.13 10.86
C ASN A 109 14.85 -15.78 9.72
N GLY A 110 15.04 -14.65 9.05
CA GLY A 110 14.19 -14.23 7.97
C GLY A 110 13.92 -12.72 7.96
N TRP A 111 12.67 -12.33 7.70
CA TRP A 111 12.27 -10.93 7.57
C TRP A 111 11.08 -10.61 8.47
N THR A 112 11.05 -9.40 9.00
CA THR A 112 9.87 -8.85 9.69
C THR A 112 9.36 -7.64 8.92
N ARG A 113 8.06 -7.42 8.93
CA ARG A 113 7.41 -6.27 8.28
C ARG A 113 6.61 -5.47 9.28
N GLU A 114 6.79 -4.17 9.25
CA GLU A 114 5.98 -3.21 9.99
C GLU A 114 5.36 -2.22 9.01
N VAL A 115 4.07 -1.97 9.13
CA VAL A 115 3.34 -0.97 8.33
C VAL A 115 3.00 0.22 9.24
N ARG A 116 3.36 1.40 8.81
CA ARG A 116 3.21 2.64 9.58
C ARG A 116 2.29 3.64 8.90
#